data_c66bf6e8acb8842bff60c825b6a8fd88
#
_entry.id   c66bf6e8acb8842bff60c825b6a8fd88
#
_cell.length_a   1.000
_cell.length_b   1.000
_cell.length_c   1.000
_cell.angle_alpha   90.00
_cell.angle_beta   90.00
_cell.angle_gamma   90.00
#
_symmetry.space_group_name_H-M   'P 1'
#
loop_
_entity.id
_entity.type
_entity.pdbx_description
1 polymer ?
#
loop_
_entity_poly.entity_id
_entity_poly.type
_entity_poly.pdbx_seq_one_letter_code
_entity_poly.pdbx_strand_id
1 'polypeptide(L)'
;MRRLSGWVCVHGFERVNAMRVRMAYAKVEDAKFIAHLDLAKVFERALRRARIPMAYSEGFNPHPKISFGSALAVGVEGEREYVDVEMLTELDLKEILGRLQEQLPKGIRVLEGQVIEPHTKALMAVLNEASYRIRVPMALPVGQDRLDEGISSWLGRKSVDYVRYSKKGRTEKDIRPWVKQLQGQVQGDEVVFDLAVEVGNAGTVRPDEVIASLRELENLPLDVDNLQIKRTGIYVKRQGKTYSPFDESSAC
;
A
#
# COMPACT_ATOMS: atom_id res chain seq x y z
N MET A 1 -24.99 44.55 -46.13
CA MET A 1 -24.93 44.19 -44.67
C MET A 1 -25.41 42.77 -44.48
N ARG A 2 -24.53 41.80 -44.40
CA ARG A 2 -24.86 40.40 -44.05
C ARG A 2 -24.00 40.02 -42.85
N ARG A 3 -24.68 39.71 -41.71
CA ARG A 3 -24.04 39.20 -40.53
C ARG A 3 -23.74 37.71 -40.75
N LEU A 4 -22.47 37.35 -40.62
CA LEU A 4 -22.02 35.96 -40.54
C LEU A 4 -21.93 35.61 -39.06
N SER A 5 -22.96 34.89 -38.57
CA SER A 5 -22.93 34.18 -37.30
C SER A 5 -22.56 32.74 -37.59
N GLY A 6 -21.35 32.39 -37.34
CA GLY A 6 -20.84 31.02 -37.47
C GLY A 6 -20.17 30.60 -36.16
N TRP A 7 -20.98 30.27 -35.16
CA TRP A 7 -20.49 29.46 -34.03
C TRP A 7 -20.51 28.01 -34.50
N VAL A 8 -19.33 27.48 -34.82
CA VAL A 8 -19.17 26.05 -35.02
C VAL A 8 -19.19 25.40 -33.63
N CYS A 9 -20.33 24.84 -33.26
CA CYS A 9 -20.43 23.90 -32.17
C CYS A 9 -19.68 22.64 -32.59
N VAL A 10 -18.48 22.42 -32.11
CA VAL A 10 -17.81 21.13 -32.20
C VAL A 10 -18.47 20.19 -31.19
N HIS A 11 -19.59 19.61 -31.58
CA HIS A 11 -20.16 18.45 -30.91
C HIS A 11 -19.47 17.21 -31.45
N GLY A 12 -18.84 16.48 -30.58
CA GLY A 12 -18.29 15.17 -30.92
C GLY A 12 -16.98 14.87 -30.19
N PHE A 13 -16.96 14.98 -28.86
CA PHE A 13 -16.05 14.12 -28.13
C PHE A 13 -16.67 12.71 -28.19
N GLU A 14 -16.26 11.94 -29.21
CA GLU A 14 -16.33 10.49 -29.14
C GLU A 14 -15.80 10.12 -27.76
N ARG A 15 -16.52 9.26 -27.05
CA ARG A 15 -16.01 8.65 -25.81
C ARG A 15 -14.78 7.87 -26.22
N VAL A 16 -13.64 8.51 -26.13
CA VAL A 16 -12.34 7.85 -26.23
C VAL A 16 -12.39 6.75 -25.17
N ASN A 17 -12.18 5.51 -25.57
CA ASN A 17 -12.18 4.36 -24.67
C ASN A 17 -11.18 4.63 -23.54
N ALA A 18 -11.69 5.04 -22.39
CA ALA A 18 -10.87 5.30 -21.23
C ALA A 18 -10.30 3.96 -20.76
N MET A 19 -8.99 3.78 -20.90
CA MET A 19 -8.27 2.61 -20.42
C MET A 19 -7.92 2.80 -18.96
N ARG A 20 -8.15 1.81 -18.12
CA ARG A 20 -7.69 1.80 -16.73
C ARG A 20 -6.69 0.67 -16.54
N VAL A 21 -5.53 1.01 -16.02
CA VAL A 21 -4.45 0.05 -15.76
C VAL A 21 -4.21 -0.02 -14.27
N ARG A 22 -4.27 -1.21 -13.72
CA ARG A 22 -3.79 -1.54 -12.37
C ARG A 22 -2.37 -2.03 -12.46
N MET A 23 -1.48 -1.49 -11.65
CA MET A 23 -0.08 -1.87 -11.62
C MET A 23 0.33 -2.27 -10.21
N ALA A 24 1.15 -3.33 -10.12
CA ALA A 24 1.89 -3.65 -8.92
C ALA A 24 3.28 -2.99 -9.00
N TYR A 25 3.75 -2.43 -7.90
CA TYR A 25 5.07 -1.81 -7.81
C TYR A 25 5.73 -2.10 -6.46
N ALA A 26 7.07 -2.05 -6.44
CA ALA A 26 7.86 -2.08 -5.21
C ALA A 26 8.35 -0.67 -4.88
N LYS A 27 8.46 -0.37 -3.59
CA LYS A 27 9.02 0.85 -3.02
C LYS A 27 10.04 0.44 -1.96
N VAL A 28 11.30 0.39 -2.32
CA VAL A 28 12.38 -0.18 -1.51
C VAL A 28 13.58 0.75 -1.43
N GLU A 29 14.59 0.35 -0.68
CA GLU A 29 15.82 1.13 -0.49
C GLU A 29 15.49 2.56 0.02
N ASP A 30 16.16 3.59 -0.48
CA ASP A 30 15.93 4.99 -0.08
C ASP A 30 14.55 5.51 -0.47
N ALA A 31 13.90 4.89 -1.46
CA ALA A 31 12.53 5.26 -1.81
C ALA A 31 11.53 5.05 -0.65
N LYS A 32 11.84 4.21 0.34
CA LYS A 32 11.01 4.04 1.54
C LYS A 32 10.74 5.34 2.30
N PHE A 33 11.63 6.33 2.18
CA PHE A 33 11.47 7.63 2.83
C PHE A 33 10.57 8.61 2.07
N ILE A 34 10.14 8.29 0.85
CA ILE A 34 9.18 9.11 0.10
C ILE A 34 7.81 9.00 0.78
N ALA A 35 7.24 10.13 1.21
CA ALA A 35 5.91 10.18 1.79
C ALA A 35 4.83 9.87 0.74
N HIS A 36 3.64 9.44 1.16
CA HIS A 36 2.57 9.01 0.25
C HIS A 36 2.16 10.10 -0.76
N LEU A 37 2.02 11.34 -0.32
CA LEU A 37 1.67 12.46 -1.20
C LEU A 37 2.78 12.80 -2.21
N ASP A 38 4.03 12.61 -1.83
CA ASP A 38 5.16 12.84 -2.73
C ASP A 38 5.32 11.66 -3.70
N LEU A 39 4.99 10.44 -3.29
CA LEU A 39 4.93 9.28 -4.18
C LEU A 39 3.91 9.50 -5.30
N ALA A 40 2.75 10.07 -5.00
CA ALA A 40 1.76 10.42 -6.01
C ALA A 40 2.32 11.40 -7.05
N LYS A 41 3.07 12.44 -6.60
CA LYS A 41 3.76 13.38 -7.50
C LYS A 41 4.89 12.71 -8.30
N VAL A 42 5.59 11.73 -7.71
CA VAL A 42 6.61 10.95 -8.43
C VAL A 42 5.99 10.20 -9.59
N PHE A 43 4.89 9.48 -9.36
CA PHE A 43 4.17 8.77 -10.42
C PHE A 43 3.60 9.73 -11.48
N GLU A 44 2.96 10.82 -11.08
CA GLU A 44 2.45 11.84 -12.01
C GLU A 44 3.56 12.36 -12.93
N ARG A 45 4.71 12.75 -12.35
CA ARG A 45 5.85 13.27 -13.12
C ARG A 45 6.47 12.21 -14.02
N ALA A 46 6.57 10.96 -13.54
CA ALA A 46 7.09 9.85 -14.33
C ALA A 46 6.18 9.53 -15.53
N LEU A 47 4.87 9.46 -15.33
CA LEU A 47 3.88 9.26 -16.40
C LEU A 47 3.92 10.38 -17.45
N ARG A 48 4.05 11.65 -17.01
CA ARG A 48 4.23 12.79 -17.94
C ARG A 48 5.51 12.70 -18.76
N ARG A 49 6.66 12.39 -18.12
CA ARG A 49 7.94 12.21 -18.85
C ARG A 49 7.89 11.02 -19.81
N ALA A 50 7.22 9.95 -19.41
CA ALA A 50 6.95 8.79 -20.25
C ALA A 50 5.99 9.08 -21.41
N ARG A 51 5.40 10.29 -21.48
CA ARG A 51 4.38 10.68 -22.48
C ARG A 51 3.18 9.72 -22.50
N ILE A 52 2.78 9.22 -21.32
CA ILE A 52 1.58 8.39 -21.15
C ILE A 52 0.40 9.34 -20.96
N PRO A 53 -0.65 9.27 -21.80
CA PRO A 53 -1.78 10.20 -21.81
C PRO A 53 -2.74 9.89 -20.63
N MET A 54 -2.45 10.42 -19.45
CA MET A 54 -3.28 10.27 -18.25
C MET A 54 -4.62 11.00 -18.40
N ALA A 55 -5.67 10.42 -17.85
CA ALA A 55 -6.93 11.13 -17.63
C ALA A 55 -6.84 12.05 -16.40
N TYR A 56 -7.58 13.15 -16.44
CA TYR A 56 -7.69 14.13 -15.36
C TYR A 56 -9.12 14.22 -14.83
N SER A 57 -9.27 14.61 -13.58
CA SER A 57 -10.57 14.92 -13.01
C SER A 57 -11.18 16.17 -13.68
N GLU A 58 -12.49 16.25 -13.68
CA GLU A 58 -13.21 17.46 -14.08
C GLU A 58 -13.16 18.52 -12.97
N GLY A 59 -13.28 19.79 -13.35
CA GLY A 59 -13.35 20.93 -12.42
C GLY A 59 -12.23 21.96 -12.60
N PHE A 60 -12.19 22.95 -11.71
CA PHE A 60 -11.26 24.09 -11.79
C PHE A 60 -9.79 23.72 -11.52
N ASN A 61 -9.54 22.66 -10.77
CA ASN A 61 -8.20 22.15 -10.48
C ASN A 61 -8.10 20.70 -10.90
N PRO A 62 -7.86 20.39 -12.18
CA PRO A 62 -7.77 19.01 -12.65
C PRO A 62 -6.60 18.26 -12.01
N HIS A 63 -6.87 17.11 -11.42
CA HIS A 63 -5.87 16.19 -10.89
C HIS A 63 -5.77 14.93 -11.75
N PRO A 64 -4.57 14.37 -11.96
CA PRO A 64 -4.43 13.09 -12.63
C PRO A 64 -5.24 12.00 -11.91
N LYS A 65 -5.95 11.19 -12.67
CA LYS A 65 -6.71 10.06 -12.11
C LYS A 65 -5.77 8.90 -11.80
N ILE A 66 -5.00 9.07 -10.73
CA ILE A 66 -4.08 8.07 -10.17
C ILE A 66 -4.60 7.71 -8.77
N SER A 67 -4.85 6.43 -8.53
CA SER A 67 -5.42 5.92 -7.29
C SER A 67 -4.51 4.84 -6.69
N PHE A 68 -3.95 5.11 -5.53
CA PHE A 68 -3.13 4.14 -4.81
C PHE A 68 -3.99 3.23 -3.93
N GLY A 69 -3.44 2.07 -3.61
CA GLY A 69 -3.96 1.23 -2.54
C GLY A 69 -3.77 1.88 -1.16
N SER A 70 -3.61 1.08 -0.13
CA SER A 70 -3.37 1.59 1.22
C SER A 70 -2.03 2.34 1.31
N ALA A 71 -2.02 3.51 1.96
CA ALA A 71 -0.79 4.28 2.17
C ALA A 71 0.26 3.46 2.91
N LEU A 72 1.52 3.57 2.48
CA LEU A 72 2.68 2.98 3.14
C LEU A 72 3.36 4.04 3.99
N ALA A 73 3.62 3.75 5.26
CA ALA A 73 4.28 4.68 6.16
C ALA A 73 5.70 5.02 5.67
N VAL A 74 6.18 6.22 6.02
CA VAL A 74 7.57 6.63 5.75
C VAL A 74 8.51 5.72 6.55
N GLY A 75 9.60 5.27 5.92
CA GLY A 75 10.56 4.34 6.50
C GLY A 75 10.20 2.86 6.29
N VAL A 76 8.99 2.55 5.85
CA VAL A 76 8.56 1.18 5.55
C VAL A 76 8.80 0.87 4.07
N GLU A 77 9.45 -0.27 3.80
CA GLU A 77 9.57 -0.80 2.45
C GLU A 77 8.28 -1.51 2.03
N GLY A 78 7.95 -1.45 0.73
CA GLY A 78 6.85 -2.19 0.12
C GLY A 78 7.35 -3.05 -1.02
N GLU A 79 7.19 -4.38 -0.90
CA GLU A 79 7.60 -5.30 -1.96
C GLU A 79 6.55 -5.38 -3.08
N ARG A 80 5.27 -5.20 -2.73
CA ARG A 80 4.17 -5.34 -3.67
C ARG A 80 2.99 -4.43 -3.27
N GLU A 81 3.03 -3.23 -3.80
CA GLU A 81 2.03 -2.18 -3.64
C GLU A 81 1.23 -2.03 -4.93
N TYR A 82 0.06 -1.37 -4.88
CA TYR A 82 -0.79 -1.25 -6.07
C TYR A 82 -1.19 0.19 -6.34
N VAL A 83 -1.28 0.51 -7.63
CA VAL A 83 -1.75 1.80 -8.15
C VAL A 83 -2.61 1.58 -9.39
N ASP A 84 -3.72 2.29 -9.48
CA ASP A 84 -4.56 2.37 -10.68
C ASP A 84 -4.31 3.71 -11.37
N VAL A 85 -4.21 3.69 -12.70
CA VAL A 85 -4.07 4.87 -13.56
C VAL A 85 -5.13 4.82 -14.65
N GLU A 86 -5.92 5.88 -14.78
CA GLU A 86 -6.84 6.06 -15.91
C GLU A 86 -6.12 6.83 -17.04
N MET A 87 -6.32 6.37 -18.27
CA MET A 87 -5.70 6.92 -19.47
C MET A 87 -6.76 7.39 -20.46
N LEU A 88 -6.41 8.37 -21.27
CA LEU A 88 -7.28 8.94 -22.30
C LEU A 88 -7.38 8.06 -23.56
N THR A 89 -6.36 7.23 -23.81
CA THR A 89 -6.26 6.40 -25.01
C THR A 89 -5.74 5.02 -24.64
N GLU A 90 -6.09 4.03 -25.43
CA GLU A 90 -5.53 2.69 -25.34
C GLU A 90 -4.08 2.69 -25.84
N LEU A 91 -3.21 2.06 -25.06
CA LEU A 91 -1.81 1.80 -25.38
C LEU A 91 -1.47 0.36 -25.05
N ASP A 92 -0.44 -0.16 -25.67
CA ASP A 92 0.08 -1.49 -25.31
C ASP A 92 0.58 -1.49 -23.87
N LEU A 93 0.13 -2.49 -23.10
CA LEU A 93 0.44 -2.57 -21.67
C LEU A 93 1.94 -2.69 -21.40
N LYS A 94 2.67 -3.47 -22.22
CA LYS A 94 4.12 -3.64 -22.04
C LYS A 94 4.85 -2.34 -22.33
N GLU A 95 4.40 -1.59 -23.33
CA GLU A 95 4.93 -0.27 -23.65
C GLU A 95 4.70 0.71 -22.48
N ILE A 96 3.50 0.73 -21.88
CA ILE A 96 3.19 1.55 -20.70
C ILE A 96 4.17 1.25 -19.57
N LEU A 97 4.28 -0.04 -19.19
CA LEU A 97 5.11 -0.45 -18.05
C LEU A 97 6.59 -0.14 -18.30
N GLY A 98 7.10 -0.41 -19.49
CA GLY A 98 8.49 -0.14 -19.87
C GLY A 98 8.82 1.35 -19.84
N ARG A 99 8.03 2.18 -20.54
CA ARG A 99 8.20 3.64 -20.56
C ARG A 99 8.08 4.29 -19.18
N LEU A 100 7.16 3.79 -18.34
CA LEU A 100 7.02 4.27 -16.97
C LEU A 100 8.24 3.90 -16.13
N GLN A 101 8.72 2.64 -16.20
CA GLN A 101 9.87 2.18 -15.45
C GLN A 101 11.14 2.99 -15.72
N GLU A 102 11.37 3.39 -16.96
CA GLU A 102 12.52 4.24 -17.36
C GLU A 102 12.48 5.64 -16.69
N GLN A 103 11.30 6.09 -16.28
CA GLN A 103 11.12 7.42 -15.70
C GLN A 103 10.99 7.42 -14.17
N LEU A 104 10.85 6.26 -13.55
CA LEU A 104 10.77 6.13 -12.10
C LEU A 104 12.15 6.24 -11.45
N PRO A 105 12.25 6.84 -10.25
CA PRO A 105 13.52 6.90 -9.54
C PRO A 105 13.96 5.53 -9.03
N LYS A 106 15.25 5.39 -8.75
CA LYS A 106 15.81 4.20 -8.11
C LYS A 106 15.01 3.86 -6.84
N GLY A 107 14.77 2.57 -6.62
CA GLY A 107 14.00 2.07 -5.47
C GLY A 107 12.48 2.02 -5.72
N ILE A 108 11.96 2.56 -6.84
CA ILE A 108 10.59 2.33 -7.28
C ILE A 108 10.62 1.49 -8.55
N ARG A 109 10.02 0.29 -8.48
CA ARG A 109 10.02 -0.66 -9.60
C ARG A 109 8.62 -1.11 -9.93
N VAL A 110 8.22 -0.98 -11.19
CA VAL A 110 6.99 -1.59 -11.70
C VAL A 110 7.23 -3.10 -11.83
N LEU A 111 6.36 -3.91 -11.27
CA LEU A 111 6.50 -5.37 -11.25
C LEU A 111 5.67 -6.01 -12.35
N GLU A 112 4.42 -5.63 -12.43
CA GLU A 112 3.46 -6.11 -13.42
C GLU A 112 2.29 -5.15 -13.54
N GLY A 113 1.44 -5.33 -14.55
CA GLY A 113 0.22 -4.56 -14.74
C GLY A 113 -0.86 -5.37 -15.44
N GLN A 114 -2.09 -4.90 -15.32
CA GLN A 114 -3.26 -5.45 -15.99
C GLN A 114 -4.20 -4.32 -16.40
N VAL A 115 -4.76 -4.42 -17.60
CA VAL A 115 -5.91 -3.60 -17.99
C VAL A 115 -7.12 -4.11 -17.23
N ILE A 116 -7.82 -3.19 -16.57
CA ILE A 116 -9.01 -3.51 -15.79
C ILE A 116 -10.22 -2.76 -16.33
N GLU A 117 -11.40 -3.31 -16.11
CA GLU A 117 -12.65 -2.66 -16.50
C GLU A 117 -12.81 -1.30 -15.82
N PRO A 118 -13.37 -0.28 -16.52
CA PRO A 118 -13.54 1.07 -15.96
C PRO A 118 -14.32 1.08 -14.64
N HIS A 119 -15.28 0.18 -14.47
CA HIS A 119 -16.13 0.07 -13.29
C HIS A 119 -15.58 -0.83 -12.19
N THR A 120 -14.36 -1.36 -12.36
CA THR A 120 -13.69 -2.15 -11.30
C THR A 120 -13.60 -1.32 -10.02
N LYS A 121 -13.90 -1.95 -8.88
CA LYS A 121 -13.85 -1.30 -7.57
C LYS A 121 -12.47 -0.67 -7.30
N ALA A 122 -12.46 0.47 -6.63
CA ALA A 122 -11.23 1.13 -6.23
C ALA A 122 -10.41 0.24 -5.28
N LEU A 123 -9.08 0.29 -5.39
CA LEU A 123 -8.16 -0.49 -4.55
C LEU A 123 -8.46 -0.34 -3.06
N MET A 124 -8.67 0.88 -2.57
CA MET A 124 -8.97 1.13 -1.15
C MET A 124 -10.30 0.53 -0.68
N ALA A 125 -11.21 0.19 -1.58
CA ALA A 125 -12.48 -0.44 -1.23
C ALA A 125 -12.40 -1.96 -1.14
N VAL A 126 -11.37 -2.56 -1.71
CA VAL A 126 -11.23 -4.03 -1.80
C VAL A 126 -10.09 -4.58 -0.96
N LEU A 127 -9.01 -3.83 -0.79
CA LEU A 127 -7.86 -4.23 0.01
C LEU A 127 -8.20 -4.25 1.49
N ASN A 128 -8.04 -5.40 2.14
CA ASN A 128 -8.44 -5.58 3.54
C ASN A 128 -7.48 -6.39 4.42
N GLU A 129 -6.37 -6.89 3.85
CA GLU A 129 -5.31 -7.56 4.62
C GLU A 129 -3.93 -7.14 4.12
N ALA A 130 -2.99 -6.90 5.03
CA ALA A 130 -1.59 -6.61 4.71
C ALA A 130 -0.68 -7.53 5.49
N SER A 131 0.39 -8.00 4.82
CA SER A 131 1.42 -8.83 5.44
C SER A 131 2.73 -8.05 5.54
N TYR A 132 3.43 -8.27 6.65
CA TYR A 132 4.68 -7.58 6.96
C TYR A 132 5.73 -8.58 7.41
N ARG A 133 6.98 -8.30 7.06
CA ARG A 133 8.17 -8.88 7.67
C ARG A 133 8.89 -7.80 8.44
N ILE A 134 9.16 -8.08 9.72
CA ILE A 134 9.75 -7.10 10.64
C ILE A 134 11.00 -7.72 11.24
N ARG A 135 12.14 -7.05 11.09
CA ARG A 135 13.40 -7.45 11.72
C ARG A 135 13.62 -6.55 12.92
N VAL A 136 13.84 -7.16 14.06
CA VAL A 136 13.97 -6.46 15.34
C VAL A 136 15.23 -6.94 16.04
N PRO A 137 16.24 -6.09 16.24
CA PRO A 137 17.41 -6.44 17.04
C PRO A 137 17.00 -6.82 18.46
N MET A 138 17.74 -7.72 19.08
CA MET A 138 17.57 -8.07 20.49
C MET A 138 18.53 -7.26 21.36
N ALA A 139 18.02 -6.63 22.41
CA ALA A 139 18.86 -5.98 23.43
C ALA A 139 19.58 -7.00 24.32
N LEU A 140 19.01 -8.17 24.50
CA LEU A 140 19.60 -9.33 25.18
C LEU A 140 19.14 -10.60 24.45
N PRO A 141 19.95 -11.66 24.40
CA PRO A 141 19.56 -12.91 23.75
C PRO A 141 18.25 -13.50 24.35
N VAL A 142 17.37 -13.95 23.50
CA VAL A 142 16.15 -14.70 23.86
C VAL A 142 16.11 -16.00 23.05
N GLY A 143 15.73 -17.10 23.72
CA GLY A 143 15.53 -18.38 23.05
C GLY A 143 14.19 -18.44 22.30
N GLN A 144 14.12 -19.33 21.29
CA GLN A 144 12.92 -19.51 20.49
C GLN A 144 11.70 -19.87 21.35
N ASP A 145 11.86 -20.79 22.30
CA ASP A 145 10.75 -21.22 23.17
C ASP A 145 10.14 -20.03 23.95
N ARG A 146 11.01 -19.15 24.50
CA ARG A 146 10.55 -17.95 25.23
C ARG A 146 9.85 -16.96 24.33
N LEU A 147 10.29 -16.83 23.07
CA LEU A 147 9.64 -16.00 22.05
C LEU A 147 8.25 -16.58 21.73
N ASP A 148 8.17 -17.88 21.49
CA ASP A 148 6.92 -18.57 21.12
C ASP A 148 5.88 -18.49 22.25
N GLU A 149 6.30 -18.65 23.51
CA GLU A 149 5.46 -18.44 24.69
C GLU A 149 4.91 -17.00 24.72
N GLY A 150 5.75 -16.00 24.53
CA GLY A 150 5.33 -14.60 24.51
C GLY A 150 4.34 -14.30 23.38
N ILE A 151 4.62 -14.78 22.17
CA ILE A 151 3.69 -14.61 21.03
C ILE A 151 2.36 -15.30 21.32
N SER A 152 2.37 -16.53 21.85
CA SER A 152 1.16 -17.29 22.17
C SER A 152 0.34 -16.60 23.29
N SER A 153 1.02 -16.12 24.34
CA SER A 153 0.39 -15.33 25.40
C SER A 153 -0.27 -14.07 24.85
N TRP A 154 0.45 -13.30 24.03
CA TRP A 154 -0.06 -12.08 23.41
C TRP A 154 -1.27 -12.36 22.51
N LEU A 155 -1.19 -13.39 21.66
CA LEU A 155 -2.28 -13.79 20.76
C LEU A 155 -3.51 -14.33 21.54
N GLY A 156 -3.32 -14.91 22.71
CA GLY A 156 -4.39 -15.40 23.59
C GLY A 156 -5.17 -14.28 24.30
N ARG A 157 -4.70 -13.03 24.29
CA ARG A 157 -5.39 -11.90 24.94
C ARG A 157 -6.67 -11.55 24.21
N LYS A 158 -7.70 -11.18 24.95
CA LYS A 158 -8.99 -10.71 24.40
C LYS A 158 -8.88 -9.30 23.85
N SER A 159 -8.08 -8.45 24.49
CA SER A 159 -7.78 -7.06 24.08
C SER A 159 -6.32 -6.73 24.34
N VAL A 160 -5.78 -5.83 23.55
CA VAL A 160 -4.46 -5.22 23.73
C VAL A 160 -4.59 -3.71 23.49
N ASP A 161 -4.74 -2.98 24.59
CA ASP A 161 -4.86 -1.52 24.50
C ASP A 161 -3.49 -0.89 24.27
N TYR A 162 -3.38 -0.15 23.18
CA TYR A 162 -2.17 0.57 22.81
C TYR A 162 -2.43 2.07 22.80
N VAL A 163 -1.55 2.82 23.46
CA VAL A 163 -1.62 4.27 23.55
C VAL A 163 -0.66 4.90 22.57
N ARG A 164 -1.18 5.63 21.60
CA ARG A 164 -0.41 6.43 20.67
C ARG A 164 -0.41 7.89 21.06
N TYR A 165 0.75 8.50 21.08
CA TYR A 165 0.93 9.94 21.21
C TYR A 165 1.19 10.57 19.85
N SER A 166 0.44 11.59 19.48
CA SER A 166 0.59 12.32 18.23
C SER A 166 0.44 13.83 18.48
N LYS A 167 0.73 14.64 17.45
CA LYS A 167 0.48 16.10 17.50
C LYS A 167 -1.00 16.44 17.77
N LYS A 168 -1.93 15.51 17.51
CA LYS A 168 -3.37 15.65 17.74
C LYS A 168 -3.81 15.21 19.14
N GLY A 169 -2.87 14.72 19.96
CA GLY A 169 -3.13 14.24 21.32
C GLY A 169 -2.92 12.74 21.49
N ARG A 170 -3.36 12.26 22.65
CA ARG A 170 -3.35 10.84 23.05
C ARG A 170 -4.54 10.12 22.42
N THR A 171 -4.28 8.98 21.79
CA THR A 171 -5.31 8.07 21.27
C THR A 171 -5.05 6.68 21.82
N GLU A 172 -6.10 6.07 22.39
CA GLU A 172 -6.06 4.71 22.91
C GLU A 172 -6.92 3.81 22.00
N LYS A 173 -6.39 2.63 21.68
CA LYS A 173 -7.04 1.72 20.75
C LYS A 173 -6.71 0.27 21.10
N ASP A 174 -7.72 -0.59 21.13
CA ASP A 174 -7.50 -2.03 21.14
C ASP A 174 -6.96 -2.48 19.76
N ILE A 175 -5.71 -2.97 19.75
CA ILE A 175 -5.04 -3.42 18.54
C ILE A 175 -5.18 -4.92 18.27
N ARG A 176 -5.61 -5.70 19.27
CA ARG A 176 -5.70 -7.18 19.18
C ARG A 176 -6.60 -7.66 18.05
N PRO A 177 -7.81 -7.10 17.81
CA PRO A 177 -8.71 -7.56 16.74
C PRO A 177 -8.14 -7.43 15.33
N TRP A 178 -7.23 -6.48 15.15
CA TRP A 178 -6.61 -6.18 13.83
C TRP A 178 -5.51 -7.17 13.45
N VAL A 179 -4.91 -7.87 14.42
CA VAL A 179 -3.85 -8.85 14.18
C VAL A 179 -4.44 -10.21 13.86
N LYS A 180 -4.22 -10.69 12.65
CA LYS A 180 -4.73 -11.99 12.15
C LYS A 180 -3.70 -13.10 12.34
N GLN A 181 -2.41 -12.78 12.17
CA GLN A 181 -1.33 -13.72 12.37
C GLN A 181 -0.09 -12.99 12.90
N LEU A 182 0.60 -13.62 13.83
CA LEU A 182 1.91 -13.17 14.31
C LEU A 182 2.75 -14.41 14.56
N GLN A 183 3.92 -14.47 13.92
CA GLN A 183 4.93 -15.51 14.13
C GLN A 183 6.29 -14.83 14.27
N GLY A 184 7.22 -15.44 14.98
CA GLY A 184 8.57 -14.91 15.16
C GLY A 184 9.60 -16.01 15.11
N GLN A 185 10.77 -15.70 14.55
CA GLN A 185 11.91 -16.61 14.50
C GLN A 185 13.16 -15.88 14.95
N VAL A 186 13.86 -16.49 15.90
CA VAL A 186 15.18 -16.00 16.35
C VAL A 186 16.21 -16.30 15.27
N GLN A 187 16.93 -15.27 14.81
CA GLN A 187 17.97 -15.36 13.78
C GLN A 187 19.21 -14.57 14.23
N GLY A 188 20.17 -15.26 14.87
CA GLY A 188 21.37 -14.60 15.39
C GLY A 188 21.04 -13.63 16.53
N ASP A 189 21.30 -12.35 16.33
CA ASP A 189 21.08 -11.26 17.28
C ASP A 189 19.76 -10.49 17.04
N GLU A 190 18.90 -10.98 16.15
CA GLU A 190 17.62 -10.38 15.84
C GLU A 190 16.48 -11.40 15.87
N VAL A 191 15.26 -10.89 15.96
CA VAL A 191 14.03 -11.66 15.72
C VAL A 191 13.41 -11.18 14.41
N VAL A 192 13.05 -12.12 13.54
CA VAL A 192 12.28 -11.87 12.32
C VAL A 192 10.83 -12.25 12.58
N PHE A 193 9.93 -11.26 12.51
CA PHE A 193 8.49 -11.49 12.65
C PHE A 193 7.83 -11.49 11.28
N ASP A 194 6.90 -12.42 11.06
CA ASP A 194 5.90 -12.39 10.01
C ASP A 194 4.55 -12.03 10.65
N LEU A 195 3.97 -10.92 10.21
CA LEU A 195 2.75 -10.32 10.76
C LEU A 195 1.71 -10.12 9.65
N ALA A 196 0.49 -10.61 9.85
CA ALA A 196 -0.66 -10.27 9.02
C ALA A 196 -1.69 -9.46 9.81
N VAL A 197 -2.13 -8.35 9.23
CA VAL A 197 -3.10 -7.44 9.86
C VAL A 197 -4.24 -7.10 8.91
N GLU A 198 -5.40 -6.86 9.50
CA GLU A 198 -6.52 -6.28 8.79
C GLU A 198 -6.26 -4.80 8.50
N VAL A 199 -6.59 -4.37 7.28
CA VAL A 199 -6.51 -2.97 6.84
C VAL A 199 -7.84 -2.59 6.19
N GLY A 200 -8.20 -1.32 6.23
CA GLY A 200 -9.41 -0.83 5.57
C GLY A 200 -10.01 0.40 6.25
N ASN A 201 -11.22 0.76 5.83
CA ASN A 201 -11.90 1.97 6.28
C ASN A 201 -12.25 1.96 7.78
N ALA A 202 -12.42 0.77 8.39
CA ALA A 202 -12.71 0.64 9.82
C ALA A 202 -11.48 0.90 10.70
N GLY A 203 -10.30 0.90 10.13
CA GLY A 203 -9.04 1.14 10.83
C GLY A 203 -7.92 0.20 10.38
N THR A 204 -6.82 0.29 11.07
CA THR A 204 -5.66 -0.57 10.92
C THR A 204 -4.79 -0.47 12.17
N VAL A 205 -3.89 -1.42 12.35
CA VAL A 205 -2.81 -1.36 13.34
C VAL A 205 -1.47 -1.20 12.62
N ARG A 206 -0.54 -0.49 13.22
CA ARG A 206 0.82 -0.40 12.68
C ARG A 206 1.66 -1.58 13.16
N PRO A 207 2.56 -2.11 12.32
CA PRO A 207 3.47 -3.19 12.72
C PRO A 207 4.32 -2.85 13.94
N ASP A 208 4.84 -1.62 14.02
CA ASP A 208 5.63 -1.12 15.16
C ASP A 208 4.83 -1.13 16.47
N GLU A 209 3.52 -0.83 16.44
CA GLU A 209 2.65 -0.88 17.62
C GLU A 209 2.46 -2.31 18.13
N VAL A 210 2.34 -3.28 17.23
CA VAL A 210 2.22 -4.70 17.59
C VAL A 210 3.49 -5.17 18.29
N ILE A 211 4.67 -4.88 17.71
CA ILE A 211 5.95 -5.31 18.30
C ILE A 211 6.24 -4.58 19.61
N ALA A 212 5.93 -3.28 19.71
CA ALA A 212 6.09 -2.53 20.96
C ALA A 212 5.20 -3.08 22.06
N SER A 213 3.94 -3.40 21.78
CA SER A 213 3.02 -4.00 22.75
C SER A 213 3.44 -5.43 23.17
N LEU A 214 3.95 -6.22 22.22
CA LEU A 214 4.50 -7.55 22.51
C LEU A 214 5.70 -7.44 23.46
N ARG A 215 6.67 -6.53 23.17
CA ARG A 215 7.81 -6.27 24.04
C ARG A 215 7.37 -5.92 25.47
N GLU A 216 6.45 -4.99 25.58
CA GLU A 216 6.01 -4.46 26.87
C GLU A 216 5.23 -5.50 27.69
N LEU A 217 4.21 -6.14 27.09
CA LEU A 217 3.32 -7.05 27.79
C LEU A 217 3.95 -8.40 28.11
N GLU A 218 4.88 -8.85 27.29
CA GLU A 218 5.54 -10.16 27.46
C GLU A 218 6.99 -10.02 27.96
N ASN A 219 7.45 -8.79 28.25
CA ASN A 219 8.78 -8.49 28.75
C ASN A 219 9.89 -9.14 27.89
N LEU A 220 9.78 -9.01 26.56
CA LEU A 220 10.76 -9.51 25.62
C LEU A 220 11.86 -8.46 25.39
N PRO A 221 13.16 -8.85 25.30
CA PRO A 221 14.27 -7.91 25.14
C PRO A 221 14.44 -7.46 23.68
N LEU A 222 13.40 -6.86 23.09
CA LEU A 222 13.36 -6.39 21.71
C LEU A 222 13.72 -4.91 21.63
N ASP A 223 14.62 -4.55 20.73
CA ASP A 223 14.97 -3.15 20.42
C ASP A 223 14.00 -2.59 19.38
N VAL A 224 12.88 -2.05 19.86
CA VAL A 224 11.82 -1.53 19.01
C VAL A 224 12.14 -0.17 18.38
N ASP A 225 13.20 0.49 18.79
CA ASP A 225 13.62 1.77 18.21
C ASP A 225 14.42 1.58 16.91
N ASN A 226 15.01 0.39 16.72
CA ASN A 226 15.84 0.04 15.57
C ASN A 226 15.23 -1.04 14.66
N LEU A 227 13.93 -1.24 14.72
CA LEU A 227 13.25 -2.20 13.87
C LEU A 227 13.23 -1.80 12.39
N GLN A 228 13.24 -2.79 11.52
CA GLN A 228 13.09 -2.62 10.08
C GLN A 228 11.79 -3.27 9.63
N ILE A 229 10.93 -2.51 8.98
CA ILE A 229 9.62 -2.97 8.54
C ILE A 229 9.57 -3.03 7.01
N LYS A 230 9.08 -4.14 6.52
CA LYS A 230 8.80 -4.36 5.11
C LYS A 230 7.37 -4.90 4.96
N ARG A 231 6.53 -4.21 4.17
CA ARG A 231 5.23 -4.76 3.75
C ARG A 231 5.48 -5.70 2.58
N THR A 232 5.30 -7.00 2.80
CA THR A 232 5.53 -8.03 1.79
C THR A 232 4.40 -8.11 0.78
N GLY A 233 3.20 -7.65 1.15
CA GLY A 233 2.08 -7.55 0.25
C GLY A 233 0.82 -6.98 0.91
N ILE A 234 -0.15 -6.66 0.05
CA ILE A 234 -1.48 -6.23 0.44
C ILE A 234 -2.51 -6.95 -0.45
N TYR A 235 -3.59 -7.42 0.15
CA TYR A 235 -4.44 -8.44 -0.45
C TYR A 235 -5.92 -8.15 -0.24
N VAL A 236 -6.73 -8.87 -1.02
CA VAL A 236 -8.17 -8.99 -0.84
C VAL A 236 -8.47 -10.33 -0.19
N LYS A 237 -8.98 -10.34 1.04
CA LYS A 237 -9.38 -11.56 1.73
C LYS A 237 -10.90 -11.68 1.76
N ARG A 238 -11.43 -12.80 1.25
CA ARG A 238 -12.86 -13.12 1.23
C ARG A 238 -13.06 -14.59 1.57
N GLN A 239 -13.99 -14.88 2.47
CA GLN A 239 -14.36 -16.25 2.87
C GLN A 239 -13.14 -17.12 3.21
N GLY A 240 -12.15 -16.56 3.91
CA GLY A 240 -10.92 -17.26 4.32
C GLY A 240 -9.87 -17.45 3.22
N LYS A 241 -10.15 -17.04 1.96
CA LYS A 241 -9.20 -17.10 0.85
C LYS A 241 -8.57 -15.75 0.60
N THR A 242 -7.30 -15.75 0.20
CA THR A 242 -6.52 -14.54 -0.15
C THR A 242 -6.40 -14.45 -1.66
N TYR A 243 -6.72 -13.28 -2.19
CA TYR A 243 -6.70 -12.97 -3.62
C TYR A 243 -5.76 -11.79 -3.88
N SER A 244 -5.14 -11.79 -5.06
CA SER A 244 -4.48 -10.61 -5.58
C SER A 244 -5.52 -9.55 -5.94
N PRO A 245 -5.22 -8.25 -5.83
CA PRO A 245 -6.07 -7.20 -6.40
C PRO A 245 -6.32 -7.33 -7.91
N PHE A 246 -5.48 -8.06 -8.62
CA PHE A 246 -5.68 -8.38 -10.04
C PHE A 246 -6.83 -9.37 -10.26
N ASP A 247 -7.04 -10.30 -9.33
CA ASP A 247 -8.11 -11.30 -9.44
C ASP A 247 -9.50 -10.65 -9.29
N GLU A 248 -9.58 -9.49 -8.62
CA GLU A 248 -10.82 -8.72 -8.47
C GLU A 248 -11.36 -8.15 -9.78
N SER A 249 -10.49 -7.93 -10.76
CA SER A 249 -10.89 -7.44 -12.08
C SER A 249 -11.56 -8.52 -12.94
N SER A 250 -11.38 -9.80 -12.57
CA SER A 250 -11.91 -10.96 -13.29
C SER A 250 -13.24 -11.49 -12.70
N ALA A 251 -13.72 -10.89 -11.61
CA ALA A 251 -14.89 -11.34 -10.84
C ALA A 251 -16.08 -10.37 -11.00
N CYS A 252 -16.45 -10.05 -12.25
CA CYS A 252 -17.71 -9.41 -12.61
C CYS A 252 -18.59 -10.40 -13.34
#